data_925f8045f92e5812f3895fb718447512
#
_entry.id   925f8045f92e5812f3895fb718447512
#
_cell.length_a   1.000
_cell.length_b   1.000
_cell.length_c   1.000
_cell.angle_alpha   90.00
_cell.angle_beta   90.00
_cell.angle_gamma   90.00
#
_symmetry.space_group_name_H-M   'P 1'
#
loop_
_entity.id
_entity.type
_entity.pdbx_description
1 polymer ?
#
loop_
_entity_poly.entity_id
_entity_poly.type
_entity_poly.pdbx_seq_one_letter_code
_entity_poly.pdbx_strand_id
1 'polypeptide(L)'
;MTRVIIMFVLLVCAAVVAAAQQRPLITEDVDIIPPGTVRIEAGIDFMQGAKYSLSGIRGDLTRVGVIGISFGMGPNVEFQIEGVAQNYVSINSRGVSAIPLELAPGVNSTNDTGDFSIAAKFKLRNETRRGPSLGFRFGVELPNSNQARGIGINQTNAFGSVLFGKKFGRDGRFNTFGNLGIAILTAPTELFSQNDVLTYGMAGIFRINKQFSVAGEVNGRANTRPGNGPLGTESQSEARLGMQIRASGLRFDFAGIKGLTSFSPNSGFTVGVTYDTPSVFAPVK
;
A
#
# COMPACT_ATOMS: atom_id res chain seq x y z
N MET A 1 -15.71 -3.02 -38.96
CA MET A 1 -14.54 -3.08 -38.08
C MET A 1 -13.92 -1.72 -37.79
N THR A 2 -13.69 -0.86 -38.76
CA THR A 2 -13.03 0.46 -38.59
C THR A 2 -13.78 1.42 -37.67
N ARG A 3 -15.14 1.43 -37.69
CA ARG A 3 -15.95 2.31 -36.81
C ARG A 3 -15.92 1.89 -35.34
N VAL A 4 -15.76 0.60 -35.05
CA VAL A 4 -15.66 0.08 -33.68
C VAL A 4 -14.28 0.42 -33.08
N ILE A 5 -13.23 0.35 -33.89
CA ILE A 5 -11.87 0.71 -33.49
C ILE A 5 -11.76 2.21 -33.24
N ILE A 6 -12.40 3.06 -34.06
CA ILE A 6 -12.43 4.51 -33.84
C ILE A 6 -13.22 4.87 -32.56
N MET A 7 -14.32 4.17 -32.28
CA MET A 7 -15.09 4.37 -31.06
C MET A 7 -14.32 3.91 -29.82
N PHE A 8 -13.52 2.85 -29.92
CA PHE A 8 -12.64 2.39 -28.85
C PHE A 8 -11.47 3.36 -28.60
N VAL A 9 -10.91 3.94 -29.66
CA VAL A 9 -9.84 4.95 -29.58
C VAL A 9 -10.36 6.29 -29.04
N LEU A 10 -11.59 6.68 -29.35
CA LEU A 10 -12.22 7.91 -28.82
C LEU A 10 -12.64 7.76 -27.34
N LEU A 11 -12.96 6.55 -26.88
CA LEU A 11 -13.26 6.30 -25.45
C LEU A 11 -12.01 6.43 -24.54
N VAL A 12 -10.81 6.24 -25.11
CA VAL A 12 -9.54 6.33 -24.36
C VAL A 12 -9.06 7.78 -24.15
N CYS A 13 -9.63 8.76 -24.87
CA CYS A 13 -9.16 10.15 -24.82
C CYS A 13 -9.81 11.05 -23.76
N ALA A 14 -10.78 10.58 -22.98
CA ALA A 14 -11.41 11.34 -21.89
C ALA A 14 -10.87 10.92 -20.51
N ALA A 15 -9.54 10.85 -20.36
CA ALA A 15 -8.95 10.67 -19.04
C ALA A 15 -9.14 11.95 -18.20
N VAL A 16 -10.18 11.96 -17.38
CA VAL A 16 -10.30 12.89 -16.26
C VAL A 16 -9.07 12.67 -15.39
N VAL A 17 -8.32 13.74 -15.10
CA VAL A 17 -7.16 13.68 -14.21
C VAL A 17 -7.66 13.37 -12.80
N ALA A 18 -7.77 12.09 -12.47
CA ALA A 18 -8.04 11.67 -11.10
C ALA A 18 -6.86 12.09 -10.22
N ALA A 19 -7.15 12.83 -9.15
CA ALA A 19 -6.12 13.44 -8.30
C ALA A 19 -5.60 12.48 -7.22
N ALA A 20 -6.34 11.42 -6.87
CA ALA A 20 -5.90 10.44 -5.88
C ALA A 20 -4.81 9.54 -6.49
N GLN A 21 -3.63 9.52 -5.90
CA GLN A 21 -2.48 8.77 -6.40
C GLN A 21 -1.81 8.05 -5.24
N GLN A 22 -1.70 6.74 -5.31
CA GLN A 22 -1.12 5.94 -4.24
C GLN A 22 0.22 5.33 -4.67
N ARG A 23 0.26 4.47 -5.69
CA ARG A 23 1.53 3.91 -6.16
C ARG A 23 2.46 4.96 -6.79
N PRO A 24 3.81 4.85 -6.61
CA PRO A 24 4.55 3.76 -5.95
C PRO A 24 4.63 3.92 -4.42
N LEU A 25 3.85 4.84 -3.84
CA LEU A 25 3.82 5.16 -2.42
C LEU A 25 2.82 4.24 -1.68
N ILE A 26 3.03 4.08 -0.37
CA ILE A 26 2.11 3.40 0.56
C ILE A 26 1.30 4.42 1.36
N THR A 27 1.89 5.61 1.62
CA THR A 27 1.21 6.68 2.34
C THR A 27 -0.05 7.10 1.59
N GLU A 28 -1.19 7.08 2.27
CA GLU A 28 -2.49 7.37 1.69
C GLU A 28 -2.73 8.85 1.50
N ASP A 29 -3.23 9.25 0.32
CA ASP A 29 -3.69 10.62 0.03
C ASP A 29 -5.14 10.80 0.52
N VAL A 30 -5.50 12.04 0.87
CA VAL A 30 -6.86 12.44 1.25
C VAL A 30 -7.82 12.45 0.07
N ASP A 31 -7.32 12.63 -1.14
CA ASP A 31 -8.18 12.75 -2.32
C ASP A 31 -8.91 11.43 -2.62
N ILE A 32 -10.17 11.57 -3.01
CA ILE A 32 -11.07 10.48 -3.40
C ILE A 32 -11.03 10.36 -4.93
N ILE A 33 -11.03 9.14 -5.46
CA ILE A 33 -11.20 8.94 -6.90
C ILE A 33 -12.59 9.40 -7.35
N PRO A 34 -12.78 9.78 -8.63
CA PRO A 34 -14.06 10.28 -9.10
C PRO A 34 -15.21 9.32 -8.79
N PRO A 35 -16.38 9.84 -8.38
CA PRO A 35 -17.54 9.01 -8.08
C PRO A 35 -17.97 8.15 -9.28
N GLY A 36 -18.29 6.89 -9.02
CA GLY A 36 -18.70 5.93 -10.05
C GLY A 36 -17.54 5.30 -10.82
N THR A 37 -16.28 5.65 -10.53
CA THR A 37 -15.11 5.08 -11.17
C THR A 37 -14.47 3.99 -10.33
N VAL A 38 -13.65 3.16 -10.97
CA VAL A 38 -12.80 2.15 -10.32
C VAL A 38 -11.36 2.43 -10.70
N ARG A 39 -10.47 2.46 -9.72
CA ARG A 39 -9.02 2.43 -9.92
C ARG A 39 -8.54 1.01 -9.71
N ILE A 40 -7.69 0.53 -10.61
CA ILE A 40 -7.04 -0.76 -10.54
C ILE A 40 -5.53 -0.52 -10.55
N GLU A 41 -4.85 -1.00 -9.55
CA GLU A 41 -3.40 -0.95 -9.41
C GLU A 41 -2.86 -2.37 -9.35
N ALA A 42 -1.79 -2.62 -10.09
CA ALA A 42 -1.08 -3.90 -10.06
C ALA A 42 0.43 -3.66 -10.09
N GLY A 43 1.17 -4.50 -9.39
CA GLY A 43 2.63 -4.33 -9.34
C GLY A 43 3.38 -5.55 -8.87
N ILE A 44 4.71 -5.40 -8.89
CA ILE A 44 5.67 -6.37 -8.38
C ILE A 44 6.63 -5.60 -7.48
N ASP A 45 6.92 -6.16 -6.30
CA ASP A 45 7.93 -5.65 -5.39
C ASP A 45 9.05 -6.68 -5.26
N PHE A 46 10.29 -6.19 -5.26
CA PHE A 46 11.49 -6.98 -4.96
C PHE A 46 12.16 -6.37 -3.73
N MET A 47 12.32 -7.15 -2.68
CA MET A 47 12.88 -6.69 -1.40
C MET A 47 13.98 -7.64 -0.94
N GLN A 48 15.14 -7.09 -0.59
CA GLN A 48 16.29 -7.83 -0.09
C GLN A 48 16.30 -7.85 1.43
N GLY A 49 16.64 -9.00 2.01
CA GLY A 49 16.82 -9.15 3.43
C GLY A 49 15.55 -8.94 4.25
N ALA A 50 14.41 -9.39 3.75
CA ALA A 50 13.17 -9.45 4.52
C ALA A 50 13.33 -10.38 5.73
N LYS A 51 12.68 -10.02 6.85
CA LYS A 51 12.81 -10.68 8.14
C LYS A 51 11.45 -11.06 8.68
N TYR A 52 11.30 -12.31 9.06
CA TYR A 52 10.06 -12.89 9.57
C TYR A 52 10.33 -13.40 11.00
N SER A 53 9.99 -12.57 11.98
CA SER A 53 10.32 -12.82 13.40
C SER A 53 9.65 -14.06 13.97
N LEU A 54 8.43 -14.38 13.54
CA LEU A 54 7.69 -15.56 13.98
C LEU A 54 8.34 -16.86 13.56
N SER A 55 8.83 -16.94 12.34
CA SER A 55 9.44 -18.14 11.76
C SER A 55 10.97 -18.17 11.87
N GLY A 56 11.58 -17.03 12.21
CA GLY A 56 13.03 -16.86 12.18
C GLY A 56 13.64 -16.84 10.77
N ILE A 57 12.82 -16.85 9.72
CA ILE A 57 13.27 -16.82 8.33
C ILE A 57 13.79 -15.42 7.98
N ARG A 58 14.90 -15.40 7.22
CA ARG A 58 15.42 -14.21 6.54
C ARG A 58 15.70 -14.56 5.09
N GLY A 59 15.32 -13.65 4.17
CA GLY A 59 15.50 -13.94 2.75
C GLY A 59 15.12 -12.78 1.86
N ASP A 60 15.19 -13.03 0.56
CA ASP A 60 14.83 -12.05 -0.46
C ASP A 60 13.41 -12.33 -0.92
N LEU A 61 12.56 -11.31 -0.78
CA LEU A 61 11.13 -11.40 -1.02
C LEU A 61 10.78 -10.81 -2.39
N THR A 62 10.05 -11.59 -3.19
CA THR A 62 9.36 -11.11 -4.39
C THR A 62 7.86 -11.19 -4.15
N ARG A 63 7.17 -10.04 -4.30
CA ARG A 63 5.71 -9.95 -4.26
C ARG A 63 5.19 -9.82 -5.69
N VAL A 64 4.39 -10.75 -6.13
CA VAL A 64 3.76 -10.74 -7.46
C VAL A 64 2.28 -10.46 -7.30
N GLY A 65 1.76 -9.54 -8.13
CA GLY A 65 0.38 -9.11 -8.01
C GLY A 65 0.14 -8.35 -6.70
N VAL A 66 0.92 -7.28 -6.47
CA VAL A 66 0.58 -6.27 -5.45
C VAL A 66 -0.59 -5.48 -6.01
N ILE A 67 -1.79 -5.78 -5.52
CA ILE A 67 -3.06 -5.33 -6.09
C ILE A 67 -3.67 -4.27 -5.19
N GLY A 68 -4.20 -3.22 -5.80
CA GLY A 68 -5.10 -2.25 -5.20
C GLY A 68 -6.31 -2.05 -6.09
N ILE A 69 -7.51 -2.09 -5.51
CA ILE A 69 -8.76 -1.77 -6.21
C ILE A 69 -9.51 -0.75 -5.36
N SER A 70 -9.74 0.42 -5.92
CA SER A 70 -10.49 1.49 -5.25
C SER A 70 -11.78 1.79 -6.01
N PHE A 71 -12.86 1.99 -5.28
CA PHE A 71 -14.19 2.32 -5.80
C PHE A 71 -14.60 3.70 -5.31
N GLY A 72 -14.81 4.64 -6.21
CA GLY A 72 -15.36 5.96 -5.89
C GLY A 72 -16.85 5.88 -5.60
N MET A 73 -17.22 5.61 -4.36
CA MET A 73 -18.61 5.41 -3.96
C MET A 73 -19.43 6.70 -3.97
N GLY A 74 -18.78 7.83 -3.73
CA GLY A 74 -19.40 9.15 -3.71
C GLY A 74 -18.34 10.26 -3.69
N PRO A 75 -18.72 11.52 -3.61
CA PRO A 75 -17.78 12.64 -3.69
C PRO A 75 -16.78 12.70 -2.54
N ASN A 76 -17.10 12.06 -1.41
CA ASN A 76 -16.26 12.05 -0.20
C ASN A 76 -15.98 10.66 0.34
N VAL A 77 -16.34 9.59 -0.40
CA VAL A 77 -16.23 8.20 0.07
C VAL A 77 -15.60 7.33 -0.99
N GLU A 78 -14.59 6.58 -0.58
CA GLU A 78 -13.90 5.57 -1.38
C GLU A 78 -13.82 4.26 -0.60
N PHE A 79 -14.10 3.16 -1.27
CA PHE A 79 -13.91 1.82 -0.74
C PHE A 79 -12.68 1.20 -1.41
N GLN A 80 -11.85 0.49 -0.64
CA GLN A 80 -10.56 -0.02 -1.10
C GLN A 80 -10.41 -1.51 -0.74
N ILE A 81 -9.82 -2.26 -1.67
CA ILE A 81 -9.36 -3.64 -1.47
C ILE A 81 -7.89 -3.66 -1.87
N GLU A 82 -7.02 -4.10 -0.98
CA GLU A 82 -5.58 -4.14 -1.21
C GLU A 82 -5.03 -5.50 -0.78
N GLY A 83 -3.96 -5.97 -1.43
CA GLY A 83 -3.33 -7.21 -1.04
C GLY A 83 -2.23 -7.65 -1.99
N VAL A 84 -1.69 -8.83 -1.75
CA VAL A 84 -0.66 -9.45 -2.59
C VAL A 84 -1.11 -10.84 -3.00
N ALA A 85 -1.20 -11.08 -4.30
CA ALA A 85 -1.64 -12.37 -4.82
C ALA A 85 -0.67 -13.50 -4.43
N GLN A 86 0.64 -13.25 -4.53
CA GLN A 86 1.64 -14.26 -4.21
C GLN A 86 2.95 -13.64 -3.73
N ASN A 87 3.45 -14.15 -2.62
CA ASN A 87 4.76 -13.88 -2.07
C ASN A 87 5.69 -15.07 -2.35
N TYR A 88 6.92 -14.79 -2.78
CA TYR A 88 8.00 -15.76 -2.94
C TYR A 88 9.20 -15.31 -2.12
N VAL A 89 9.73 -16.16 -1.30
CA VAL A 89 10.94 -15.89 -0.50
C VAL A 89 12.03 -16.88 -0.83
N SER A 90 13.17 -16.37 -1.26
CA SER A 90 14.44 -17.11 -1.29
C SER A 90 15.06 -17.02 0.10
N ILE A 91 15.19 -18.15 0.79
CA ILE A 91 15.63 -18.21 2.19
C ILE A 91 17.14 -18.15 2.25
N ASN A 92 17.68 -17.08 2.85
CA ASN A 92 19.10 -16.89 3.04
C ASN A 92 19.60 -17.45 4.39
N SER A 93 18.75 -17.39 5.43
CA SER A 93 19.04 -17.99 6.74
C SER A 93 17.76 -18.31 7.51
N ARG A 94 17.89 -19.26 8.45
CA ARG A 94 16.81 -19.66 9.36
C ARG A 94 17.30 -19.54 10.80
N GLY A 95 16.53 -18.88 11.63
CA GLY A 95 16.67 -18.82 13.08
C GLY A 95 15.71 -19.79 13.77
N VAL A 96 15.53 -19.58 15.07
CA VAL A 96 14.55 -20.33 15.85
C VAL A 96 13.15 -19.84 15.46
N SER A 97 12.26 -20.78 15.15
CA SER A 97 10.86 -20.48 14.88
C SER A 97 10.06 -20.54 16.17
N ALA A 98 9.18 -19.57 16.39
CA ALA A 98 8.22 -19.54 17.48
C ALA A 98 6.91 -20.27 17.12
N ILE A 99 6.74 -20.68 15.87
CA ILE A 99 5.56 -21.33 15.33
C ILE A 99 5.93 -22.63 14.62
N PRO A 100 5.06 -23.64 14.53
CA PRO A 100 5.27 -24.81 13.69
C PRO A 100 5.37 -24.41 12.22
N LEU A 101 6.37 -24.94 11.52
CA LEU A 101 6.57 -24.69 10.08
C LEU A 101 6.37 -25.98 9.28
N GLU A 102 5.66 -25.86 8.18
CA GLU A 102 5.48 -26.92 7.15
C GLU A 102 6.54 -26.78 6.05
N LEU A 103 7.81 -26.56 6.45
CA LEU A 103 8.94 -26.47 5.54
C LEU A 103 9.88 -27.63 5.76
N ALA A 104 10.11 -28.42 4.74
CA ALA A 104 11.05 -29.53 4.81
C ALA A 104 12.48 -29.02 5.15
N PRO A 105 13.30 -29.84 5.87
CA PRO A 105 14.70 -29.52 6.10
C PRO A 105 15.44 -29.28 4.78
N GLY A 106 16.27 -28.24 4.71
CA GLY A 106 17.08 -27.93 3.53
C GLY A 106 16.37 -27.23 2.38
N VAL A 107 15.08 -26.96 2.46
CA VAL A 107 14.37 -26.17 1.43
C VAL A 107 14.80 -24.71 1.51
N ASN A 108 15.25 -24.14 0.40
CA ASN A 108 15.81 -22.77 0.30
C ASN A 108 14.77 -21.74 -0.21
N SER A 109 13.50 -22.10 -0.29
CA SER A 109 12.45 -21.19 -0.72
C SER A 109 11.12 -21.52 -0.06
N THR A 110 10.27 -20.52 0.07
CA THR A 110 8.86 -20.67 0.47
C THR A 110 8.01 -19.68 -0.31
N ASN A 111 6.74 -19.96 -0.39
CA ASN A 111 5.78 -19.07 -1.00
C ASN A 111 4.44 -19.13 -0.28
N ASP A 112 3.68 -18.05 -0.36
CA ASP A 112 2.34 -17.94 0.23
C ASP A 112 1.57 -16.80 -0.40
N THR A 113 0.25 -16.80 -0.29
CA THR A 113 -0.57 -15.63 -0.56
C THR A 113 -0.26 -14.53 0.46
N GLY A 114 -0.48 -13.26 0.11
CA GLY A 114 -0.48 -12.17 1.10
C GLY A 114 -1.83 -12.05 1.79
N ASP A 115 -1.84 -11.38 2.94
CA ASP A 115 -3.08 -10.99 3.58
C ASP A 115 -3.70 -9.81 2.82
N PHE A 116 -5.02 -9.85 2.62
CA PHE A 116 -5.77 -8.81 1.96
C PHE A 116 -6.39 -7.88 2.99
N SER A 117 -6.49 -6.61 2.66
CA SER A 117 -7.19 -5.62 3.46
C SER A 117 -8.39 -5.04 2.73
N ILE A 118 -9.41 -4.70 3.51
CA ILE A 118 -10.59 -3.98 3.07
C ILE A 118 -10.67 -2.71 3.89
N ALA A 119 -10.80 -1.57 3.22
CA ALA A 119 -10.83 -0.28 3.87
C ALA A 119 -11.90 0.66 3.29
N ALA A 120 -12.31 1.61 4.10
CA ALA A 120 -13.10 2.76 3.68
C ALA A 120 -12.31 4.05 3.98
N LYS A 121 -12.32 4.96 3.02
CA LYS A 121 -11.70 6.28 3.12
C LYS A 121 -12.75 7.37 2.97
N PHE A 122 -12.69 8.35 3.85
CA PHE A 122 -13.61 9.47 3.91
C PHE A 122 -12.84 10.78 3.82
N LYS A 123 -13.24 11.64 2.91
CA LYS A 123 -12.76 13.01 2.83
C LYS A 123 -13.66 13.89 3.70
N LEU A 124 -13.17 14.36 4.82
CA LEU A 124 -13.90 15.15 5.79
C LEU A 124 -13.90 16.63 5.47
N ARG A 125 -12.80 17.13 4.89
CA ARG A 125 -12.64 18.54 4.55
C ARG A 125 -11.81 18.71 3.30
N ASN A 126 -12.29 19.54 2.39
CA ASN A 126 -11.52 19.96 1.22
C ASN A 126 -10.38 20.91 1.63
N GLU A 127 -9.31 20.90 0.84
CA GLU A 127 -8.25 21.87 0.95
C GLU A 127 -8.78 23.29 0.75
N THR A 128 -8.27 24.23 1.53
CA THR A 128 -8.53 25.65 1.37
C THR A 128 -7.21 26.39 1.20
N ARG A 129 -7.25 27.66 0.82
CA ARG A 129 -6.01 28.46 0.71
C ARG A 129 -5.18 28.43 1.99
N ARG A 130 -5.82 28.43 3.18
CA ARG A 130 -5.14 28.50 4.48
C ARG A 130 -5.04 27.17 5.21
N GLY A 131 -5.84 26.17 4.87
CA GLY A 131 -5.91 24.89 5.60
C GLY A 131 -5.72 23.67 4.70
N PRO A 132 -5.16 22.57 5.23
CA PRO A 132 -5.02 21.31 4.50
C PRO A 132 -6.38 20.65 4.26
N SER A 133 -6.45 19.72 3.31
CA SER A 133 -7.51 18.71 3.27
C SER A 133 -7.35 17.76 4.46
N LEU A 134 -8.46 17.23 4.94
CA LEU A 134 -8.51 16.25 6.01
C LEU A 134 -9.38 15.08 5.61
N GLY A 135 -8.96 13.89 6.01
CA GLY A 135 -9.69 12.65 5.78
C GLY A 135 -9.50 11.67 6.93
N PHE A 136 -10.20 10.57 6.81
CA PHE A 136 -10.09 9.44 7.72
C PHE A 136 -10.16 8.14 6.90
N ARG A 137 -9.30 7.17 7.24
CA ARG A 137 -9.30 5.83 6.66
C ARG A 137 -9.33 4.81 7.78
N PHE A 138 -10.15 3.77 7.63
CA PHE A 138 -10.11 2.63 8.52
C PHE A 138 -10.37 1.35 7.72
N GLY A 139 -9.93 0.23 8.25
CA GLY A 139 -10.08 -1.05 7.59
C GLY A 139 -9.67 -2.22 8.46
N VAL A 140 -9.76 -3.38 7.85
CA VAL A 140 -9.36 -4.65 8.42
C VAL A 140 -8.47 -5.40 7.44
N GLU A 141 -7.47 -6.06 7.97
CA GLU A 141 -6.67 -7.04 7.25
C GLU A 141 -7.23 -8.44 7.54
N LEU A 142 -7.40 -9.22 6.50
CA LEU A 142 -8.01 -10.54 6.55
C LEU A 142 -6.94 -11.63 6.62
N PRO A 143 -7.16 -12.75 7.34
CA PRO A 143 -6.18 -13.82 7.51
C PRO A 143 -6.19 -14.76 6.29
N ASN A 144 -5.63 -14.32 5.17
CA ASN A 144 -5.60 -15.11 3.92
C ASN A 144 -4.32 -15.93 3.74
N SER A 145 -3.26 -15.61 4.49
CA SER A 145 -1.98 -16.30 4.41
C SER A 145 -1.96 -17.60 5.22
N ASN A 146 -0.98 -18.46 4.95
CA ASN A 146 -0.74 -19.68 5.74
C ASN A 146 0.51 -19.47 6.62
N GLN A 147 0.31 -19.29 7.92
CA GLN A 147 1.37 -19.08 8.89
C GLN A 147 2.44 -20.19 8.87
N ALA A 148 2.07 -21.45 8.60
CA ALA A 148 3.00 -22.56 8.54
C ALA A 148 4.01 -22.46 7.37
N ARG A 149 3.77 -21.59 6.37
CA ARG A 149 4.72 -21.24 5.33
C ARG A 149 5.85 -20.31 5.81
N GLY A 150 5.69 -19.74 7.01
CA GLY A 150 6.70 -18.94 7.71
C GLY A 150 6.86 -17.50 7.23
N ILE A 151 6.01 -17.01 6.35
CA ILE A 151 6.08 -15.65 5.78
C ILE A 151 4.78 -14.86 5.93
N GLY A 152 3.67 -15.50 6.28
CA GLY A 152 2.39 -14.88 6.61
C GLY A 152 2.15 -14.85 8.12
N ILE A 153 1.32 -13.92 8.56
CA ILE A 153 0.90 -13.82 9.97
C ILE A 153 -0.43 -14.54 10.18
N ASN A 154 -1.30 -14.56 9.17
CA ASN A 154 -2.62 -15.19 9.20
C ASN A 154 -3.46 -14.75 10.39
N GLN A 155 -3.52 -13.43 10.62
CA GLN A 155 -4.29 -12.84 11.71
C GLN A 155 -5.21 -11.74 11.17
N THR A 156 -6.34 -11.56 11.84
CA THR A 156 -7.19 -10.40 11.59
C THR A 156 -6.64 -9.21 12.35
N ASN A 157 -6.29 -8.16 11.62
CA ASN A 157 -5.83 -6.90 12.17
C ASN A 157 -6.82 -5.79 11.81
N ALA A 158 -6.91 -4.76 12.65
CA ALA A 158 -7.71 -3.58 12.37
C ALA A 158 -6.84 -2.34 12.36
N PHE A 159 -7.17 -1.34 11.56
CA PHE A 159 -6.42 -0.10 11.51
C PHE A 159 -7.34 1.11 11.27
N GLY A 160 -6.88 2.27 11.73
CA GLY A 160 -7.53 3.54 11.47
C GLY A 160 -6.51 4.67 11.47
N SER A 161 -6.67 5.65 10.57
CA SER A 161 -5.76 6.78 10.44
C SER A 161 -6.46 8.06 10.02
N VAL A 162 -5.97 9.16 10.55
CA VAL A 162 -6.28 10.51 10.07
C VAL A 162 -5.36 10.82 8.89
N LEU A 163 -5.93 11.37 7.83
CA LEU A 163 -5.25 11.75 6.62
C LEU A 163 -5.21 13.28 6.51
N PHE A 164 -4.12 13.83 6.04
CA PHE A 164 -3.98 15.25 5.76
C PHE A 164 -3.22 15.47 4.46
N GLY A 165 -3.57 16.52 3.72
CA GLY A 165 -2.94 16.81 2.44
C GLY A 165 -2.95 18.29 2.11
N LYS A 166 -1.91 18.74 1.39
CA LYS A 166 -1.77 20.12 0.94
C LYS A 166 -1.06 20.19 -0.39
N LYS A 167 -1.65 20.97 -1.32
CA LYS A 167 -1.07 21.21 -2.63
C LYS A 167 -0.40 22.60 -2.64
N PHE A 168 0.80 22.67 -3.18
CA PHE A 168 1.58 23.89 -3.25
C PHE A 168 1.96 24.21 -4.69
N GLY A 169 2.30 25.51 -4.89
CA GLY A 169 2.73 26.02 -6.17
C GLY A 169 1.58 26.30 -7.14
N ARG A 170 1.93 26.84 -8.31
CA ARG A 170 0.98 27.10 -9.38
C ARG A 170 0.43 25.76 -9.87
N ASP A 171 -0.88 25.63 -10.00
CA ASP A 171 -1.61 24.42 -10.44
C ASP A 171 -1.40 23.17 -9.55
N GLY A 172 -1.04 23.36 -8.27
CA GLY A 172 -0.83 22.25 -7.33
C GLY A 172 0.28 21.28 -7.78
N ARG A 173 1.39 21.81 -8.32
CA ARG A 173 2.49 20.98 -8.81
C ARG A 173 3.15 20.12 -7.76
N PHE A 174 3.18 20.59 -6.53
CA PHE A 174 3.71 19.84 -5.40
C PHE A 174 2.57 19.46 -4.46
N ASN A 175 2.23 18.19 -4.44
CA ASN A 175 1.24 17.60 -3.53
C ASN A 175 1.98 16.94 -2.37
N THR A 176 1.69 17.35 -1.13
CA THR A 176 2.18 16.70 0.08
C THR A 176 1.01 16.16 0.85
N PHE A 177 1.18 14.98 1.39
CA PHE A 177 0.15 14.33 2.19
C PHE A 177 0.78 13.39 3.21
N GLY A 178 0.00 13.04 4.22
CA GLY A 178 0.45 12.13 5.25
C GLY A 178 -0.72 11.51 6.00
N ASN A 179 -0.37 10.51 6.78
CA ASN A 179 -1.29 9.83 7.67
C ASN A 179 -0.65 9.61 9.04
N LEU A 180 -1.48 9.59 10.05
CA LEU A 180 -1.13 9.23 11.41
C LEU A 180 -2.28 8.38 11.96
N GLY A 181 -1.98 7.20 12.48
CA GLY A 181 -3.00 6.27 12.88
C GLY A 181 -2.54 5.23 13.89
N ILE A 182 -3.42 4.29 14.13
CA ILE A 182 -3.18 3.14 15.00
C ILE A 182 -3.59 1.89 14.23
N ALA A 183 -2.79 0.83 14.38
CA ALA A 183 -3.17 -0.52 13.99
C ALA A 183 -3.18 -1.41 15.22
N ILE A 184 -4.24 -2.19 15.35
CA ILE A 184 -4.40 -3.21 16.38
C ILE A 184 -3.96 -4.52 15.75
N LEU A 185 -2.79 -5.01 16.15
CA LEU A 185 -2.19 -6.22 15.63
C LEU A 185 -2.43 -7.38 16.59
N THR A 186 -2.95 -8.47 16.08
CA THR A 186 -3.08 -9.72 16.83
C THR A 186 -1.72 -10.40 16.90
N ALA A 187 -1.28 -10.79 18.11
CA ALA A 187 -0.02 -11.50 18.33
C ALA A 187 -0.26 -13.02 18.23
N PRO A 188 0.30 -13.71 17.22
CA PRO A 188 -0.02 -15.12 16.99
C PRO A 188 0.48 -16.08 18.09
N THR A 189 1.49 -15.67 18.85
CA THR A 189 2.12 -16.50 19.89
C THR A 189 1.61 -16.25 21.31
N GLU A 190 0.76 -15.24 21.48
CA GLU A 190 0.22 -14.86 22.78
C GLU A 190 -1.32 -14.94 22.74
N LEU A 191 -1.92 -15.84 23.50
CA LEU A 191 -3.37 -15.97 23.60
C LEU A 191 -3.99 -14.65 24.07
N PHE A 192 -5.00 -14.16 23.31
CA PHE A 192 -5.73 -12.93 23.61
C PHE A 192 -4.87 -11.66 23.69
N SER A 193 -3.68 -11.69 23.14
CA SER A 193 -2.83 -10.50 23.09
C SER A 193 -3.14 -9.67 21.86
N GLN A 194 -3.45 -8.40 22.07
CA GLN A 194 -3.48 -7.36 21.07
C GLN A 194 -2.30 -6.43 21.32
N ASN A 195 -1.70 -5.93 20.25
CA ASN A 195 -0.63 -4.97 20.33
C ASN A 195 -0.94 -3.77 19.44
N ASP A 196 -1.10 -2.62 20.07
CA ASP A 196 -1.37 -1.37 19.37
C ASP A 196 -0.06 -0.76 18.89
N VAL A 197 0.03 -0.51 17.62
CA VAL A 197 1.17 0.15 16.98
C VAL A 197 0.73 1.48 16.38
N LEU A 198 1.58 2.49 16.53
CA LEU A 198 1.42 3.75 15.83
C LEU A 198 1.78 3.55 14.36
N THR A 199 0.91 3.95 13.45
CA THR A 199 1.19 3.99 12.01
C THR A 199 1.38 5.42 11.54
N TYR A 200 2.34 5.64 10.65
CA TYR A 200 2.64 6.98 10.13
C TYR A 200 3.12 6.92 8.70
N GLY A 201 2.89 8.02 8.00
CA GLY A 201 3.40 8.24 6.66
C GLY A 201 3.44 9.72 6.32
N MET A 202 4.47 10.11 5.59
CA MET A 202 4.59 11.44 4.99
C MET A 202 5.14 11.30 3.60
N ALA A 203 4.43 11.87 2.63
CA ALA A 203 4.73 11.72 1.22
C ALA A 203 4.66 13.06 0.47
N GLY A 204 5.35 13.12 -0.65
CA GLY A 204 5.30 14.23 -1.58
C GLY A 204 5.38 13.76 -3.03
N ILE A 205 4.59 14.38 -3.89
CA ILE A 205 4.61 14.17 -5.33
C ILE A 205 4.85 15.52 -6.02
N PHE A 206 5.93 15.59 -6.79
CA PHE A 206 6.25 16.74 -7.61
C PHE A 206 5.98 16.46 -9.08
N ARG A 207 4.99 17.14 -9.67
CA ARG A 207 4.64 17.03 -11.08
C ARG A 207 5.56 17.88 -11.92
N ILE A 208 6.48 17.24 -12.65
CA ILE A 208 7.39 17.90 -13.58
C ILE A 208 6.62 18.46 -14.78
N ASN A 209 5.80 17.60 -15.40
CA ASN A 209 4.92 17.96 -16.51
C ASN A 209 3.64 17.07 -16.49
N LYS A 210 2.86 17.03 -17.56
CA LYS A 210 1.64 16.22 -17.65
C LYS A 210 1.90 14.70 -17.63
N GLN A 211 3.09 14.28 -18.04
CA GLN A 211 3.45 12.86 -18.18
C GLN A 211 4.32 12.37 -17.01
N PHE A 212 5.20 13.22 -16.46
CA PHE A 212 6.21 12.81 -15.49
C PHE A 212 5.99 13.47 -14.12
N SER A 213 6.05 12.66 -13.07
CA SER A 213 6.10 13.10 -11.68
C SER A 213 7.20 12.35 -10.93
N VAL A 214 7.80 13.01 -9.93
CA VAL A 214 8.68 12.37 -8.95
C VAL A 214 7.92 12.26 -7.66
N ALA A 215 8.07 11.14 -6.97
CA ALA A 215 7.38 10.83 -5.73
C ALA A 215 8.36 10.32 -4.68
N GLY A 216 8.16 10.72 -3.42
CA GLY A 216 8.95 10.22 -2.31
C GLY A 216 8.15 10.16 -1.03
N GLU A 217 8.50 9.22 -0.16
CA GLU A 217 7.86 9.07 1.15
C GLU A 217 8.80 8.49 2.20
N VAL A 218 8.40 8.68 3.43
CA VAL A 218 8.79 7.87 4.59
C VAL A 218 7.51 7.40 5.25
N ASN A 219 7.41 6.10 5.48
CA ASN A 219 6.26 5.48 6.15
C ASN A 219 6.71 4.38 7.11
N GLY A 220 5.81 3.96 7.97
CA GLY A 220 6.08 2.87 8.88
C GLY A 220 5.06 2.68 9.97
N ARG A 221 5.41 1.75 10.85
CA ARG A 221 4.74 1.50 12.12
C ARG A 221 5.75 1.50 13.26
N ALA A 222 5.38 2.05 14.39
CA ALA A 222 6.16 2.04 15.62
C ALA A 222 5.40 1.28 16.70
N ASN A 223 6.00 0.21 17.23
CA ASN A 223 5.50 -0.45 18.41
C ASN A 223 5.74 0.47 19.61
N THR A 224 4.68 0.85 20.31
CA THR A 224 4.73 1.78 21.44
C THR A 224 4.87 1.07 22.79
N ARG A 225 4.90 -0.27 22.79
CA ARG A 225 4.99 -1.08 24.00
C ARG A 225 6.41 -0.97 24.59
N PRO A 226 6.55 -0.74 25.91
CA PRO A 226 7.86 -0.77 26.57
C PRO A 226 8.50 -2.16 26.46
N GLY A 227 9.77 -2.24 26.12
CA GLY A 227 10.49 -3.50 25.93
C GLY A 227 10.29 -4.11 24.56
N ASN A 228 10.42 -5.44 24.46
CA ASN A 228 10.19 -6.16 23.22
C ASN A 228 8.70 -6.41 23.04
N GLY A 229 8.11 -5.87 21.98
CA GLY A 229 6.74 -6.20 21.61
C GLY A 229 6.61 -7.68 21.18
N PRO A 230 5.38 -8.22 21.12
CA PRO A 230 5.14 -9.56 20.60
C PRO A 230 5.71 -9.75 19.20
N LEU A 231 6.16 -10.98 18.89
CA LEU A 231 6.67 -11.33 17.56
C LEU A 231 5.61 -11.09 16.48
N GLY A 232 6.02 -10.50 15.37
CA GLY A 232 5.15 -10.09 14.26
C GLY A 232 4.64 -8.64 14.38
N THR A 233 4.84 -7.97 15.52
CA THR A 233 4.38 -6.60 15.78
C THR A 233 5.50 -5.56 15.84
N GLU A 234 6.69 -5.91 15.38
CA GLU A 234 7.88 -5.07 15.45
C GLU A 234 7.72 -3.76 14.69
N SER A 235 8.48 -2.76 15.13
CA SER A 235 8.60 -1.49 14.41
C SER A 235 9.25 -1.69 13.05
N GLN A 236 8.60 -1.18 12.02
CA GLN A 236 9.08 -1.20 10.65
C GLN A 236 8.93 0.19 10.05
N SER A 237 9.93 0.61 9.28
CA SER A 237 9.87 1.88 8.55
C SER A 237 10.69 1.80 7.29
N GLU A 238 10.24 2.47 6.26
CA GLU A 238 10.92 2.54 4.98
C GLU A 238 10.84 3.93 4.35
N ALA A 239 11.80 4.23 3.51
CA ALA A 239 11.76 5.36 2.61
C ALA A 239 11.62 4.86 1.17
N ARG A 240 10.83 5.56 0.37
CA ARG A 240 10.67 5.31 -1.07
C ARG A 240 10.96 6.57 -1.86
N LEU A 241 11.66 6.40 -2.98
CA LEU A 241 11.88 7.47 -3.97
C LEU A 241 11.66 6.89 -5.36
N GLY A 242 10.83 7.55 -6.14
CA GLY A 242 10.43 7.01 -7.43
C GLY A 242 9.84 8.02 -8.38
N MET A 243 9.31 7.51 -9.47
CA MET A 243 8.68 8.29 -10.52
C MET A 243 7.37 7.66 -10.98
N GLN A 244 6.53 8.49 -11.53
CA GLN A 244 5.29 8.11 -12.18
C GLN A 244 5.32 8.62 -13.63
N ILE A 245 4.95 7.77 -14.56
CA ILE A 245 4.89 8.07 -16.00
C ILE A 245 3.47 7.81 -16.50
N ARG A 246 2.82 8.83 -17.03
CA ARG A 246 1.49 8.69 -17.65
C ARG A 246 1.61 8.59 -19.15
N ALA A 247 1.07 7.51 -19.71
CA ALA A 247 1.02 7.26 -21.13
C ALA A 247 -0.23 6.44 -21.50
N SER A 248 -0.92 6.83 -22.56
CA SER A 248 -2.05 6.08 -23.12
C SER A 248 -3.15 5.68 -22.13
N GLY A 249 -3.49 6.57 -21.17
CA GLY A 249 -4.52 6.31 -20.16
C GLY A 249 -4.05 5.43 -19.00
N LEU A 250 -2.81 4.96 -19.01
CA LEU A 250 -2.18 4.23 -17.92
C LEU A 250 -1.18 5.11 -17.18
N ARG A 251 -0.92 4.78 -15.92
CA ARG A 251 0.19 5.30 -15.15
C ARG A 251 1.14 4.15 -14.80
N PHE A 252 2.39 4.29 -15.15
CA PHE A 252 3.47 3.39 -14.77
C PHE A 252 4.22 3.98 -13.59
N ASP A 253 4.53 3.15 -12.62
CA ASP A 253 5.13 3.56 -11.35
C ASP A 253 6.40 2.75 -11.09
N PHE A 254 7.46 3.45 -10.65
CA PHE A 254 8.76 2.86 -10.30
C PHE A 254 9.28 3.53 -9.04
N ALA A 255 9.78 2.78 -8.07
CA ALA A 255 10.48 3.36 -6.92
C ALA A 255 11.54 2.41 -6.36
N GLY A 256 12.63 2.99 -5.87
CA GLY A 256 13.56 2.36 -4.95
C GLY A 256 13.03 2.42 -3.53
N ILE A 257 13.32 1.38 -2.76
CA ILE A 257 12.89 1.21 -1.37
C ILE A 257 14.14 1.05 -0.50
N LYS A 258 14.16 1.73 0.65
CA LYS A 258 15.19 1.59 1.68
C LYS A 258 14.55 1.38 3.04
N GLY A 259 14.87 0.28 3.68
CA GLY A 259 14.47 0.04 5.07
C GLY A 259 15.25 0.92 6.04
N LEU A 260 14.53 1.44 7.02
CA LEU A 260 15.05 2.39 8.00
C LEU A 260 15.18 1.80 9.41
N THR A 261 14.56 0.64 9.67
CA THR A 261 14.63 -0.05 10.96
C THR A 261 15.19 -1.46 10.81
N SER A 262 15.57 -2.07 11.94
CA SER A 262 16.17 -3.41 11.97
C SER A 262 15.27 -4.52 11.44
N PHE A 263 13.94 -4.35 11.52
CA PHE A 263 12.94 -5.33 11.04
C PHE A 263 12.40 -5.02 9.64
N SER A 264 12.77 -3.89 9.06
CA SER A 264 12.46 -3.60 7.65
C SER A 264 13.36 -4.39 6.71
N PRO A 265 12.94 -4.67 5.47
CA PRO A 265 13.84 -5.14 4.41
C PRO A 265 15.00 -4.15 4.22
N ASN A 266 16.18 -4.65 3.83
CA ASN A 266 17.36 -3.79 3.71
C ASN A 266 17.20 -2.76 2.58
N SER A 267 16.71 -3.22 1.43
CA SER A 267 16.47 -2.42 0.23
C SER A 267 15.51 -3.14 -0.71
N GLY A 268 15.05 -2.47 -1.73
CA GLY A 268 14.18 -3.06 -2.72
C GLY A 268 13.83 -2.10 -3.84
N PHE A 269 12.99 -2.55 -4.73
CA PHE A 269 12.34 -1.71 -5.71
C PHE A 269 10.94 -2.22 -6.02
N THR A 270 10.08 -1.33 -6.47
CA THR A 270 8.72 -1.63 -6.90
C THR A 270 8.50 -1.13 -8.33
N VAL A 271 7.74 -1.89 -9.09
CA VAL A 271 7.21 -1.48 -10.38
C VAL A 271 5.71 -1.74 -10.41
N GLY A 272 4.97 -0.89 -11.10
CA GLY A 272 3.53 -1.09 -11.16
C GLY A 272 2.86 -0.31 -12.27
N VAL A 273 1.59 -0.61 -12.45
CA VAL A 273 0.70 0.05 -13.40
C VAL A 273 -0.62 0.36 -12.71
N THR A 274 -1.15 1.53 -13.02
CA THR A 274 -2.46 1.99 -12.53
C THR A 274 -3.35 2.33 -13.72
N TYR A 275 -4.60 1.91 -13.64
CA TYR A 275 -5.66 2.24 -14.58
C TYR A 275 -6.87 2.80 -13.86
N ASP A 276 -7.35 3.96 -14.31
CA ASP A 276 -8.59 4.57 -13.85
C ASP A 276 -9.67 4.34 -14.91
N THR A 277 -10.77 3.68 -14.53
CA THR A 277 -11.88 3.45 -15.46
C THR A 277 -12.67 4.75 -15.70
N PRO A 278 -13.40 4.88 -16.81
CA PRO A 278 -14.52 5.81 -16.87
C PRO A 278 -15.57 5.43 -15.80
N SER A 279 -16.61 6.25 -15.62
CA SER A 279 -17.71 5.90 -14.71
C SER A 279 -18.39 4.60 -15.16
N VAL A 280 -18.40 3.58 -14.30
CA VAL A 280 -18.89 2.21 -14.58
C VAL A 280 -20.10 1.84 -13.72
N PHE A 281 -20.42 2.63 -12.70
CA PHE A 281 -21.61 2.44 -11.85
C PHE A 281 -22.16 3.79 -11.38
N ALA A 282 -23.42 3.79 -10.92
CA ALA A 282 -24.04 4.98 -10.35
C ALA A 282 -23.51 5.21 -8.92
N PRO A 283 -22.89 6.38 -8.64
CA PRO A 283 -22.40 6.66 -7.30
C PRO A 283 -23.54 6.93 -6.32
N VAL A 284 -23.25 6.74 -5.04
CA VAL A 284 -24.16 7.15 -3.95
C VAL A 284 -24.21 8.69 -3.94
N LYS A 285 -25.45 9.23 -3.85
CA LYS A 285 -25.69 10.68 -3.83
C LYS A 285 -25.41 11.27 -2.46
#